data_8bb3ab92dacd3f7bade309c61c53a3aa
#
_entry.id   8bb3ab92dacd3f7bade309c61c53a3aa
#
_cell.length_a   1.000
_cell.length_b   1.000
_cell.length_c   1.000
_cell.angle_alpha   90.00
_cell.angle_beta   90.00
_cell.angle_gamma   90.00
#
_symmetry.space_group_name_H-M   'P 1'
#
loop_
_entity.id
_entity.type
_entity.pdbx_description
1 polymer ?
#
loop_
_entity_poly.entity_id
_entity_poly.type
_entity_poly.pdbx_seq_one_letter_code
_entity_poly.pdbx_strand_id
1 'polypeptide(L)'
;MCTRFAVTGILFLLAAGAWAQNDAKDIYLNKCAVCHGPDGAGKTVMGKKLKIADIRTLVDKDTAEQMIGVVEKGKAPSMKAYGKDSSKDQIKGVVEYFRNLAKQ
;
A
#
# COMPACT_ATOMS: atom_id res chain seq x y z
N MET A 1 -40.83 -25.39 30.60
CA MET A 1 -40.50 -23.99 30.24
C MET A 1 -39.20 -24.00 29.47
N CYS A 2 -39.29 -23.73 28.21
CA CYS A 2 -38.12 -23.71 27.35
C CYS A 2 -37.53 -22.32 27.36
N THR A 3 -36.39 -22.17 27.97
CA THR A 3 -35.62 -20.93 27.86
C THR A 3 -34.85 -20.99 26.56
N ARG A 4 -35.31 -20.25 25.59
CA ARG A 4 -34.58 -20.11 24.33
C ARG A 4 -33.60 -19.00 24.48
N PHE A 5 -32.36 -19.34 24.60
CA PHE A 5 -31.26 -18.39 24.44
C PHE A 5 -30.91 -18.33 22.95
N ALA A 6 -31.35 -17.28 22.30
CA ALA A 6 -30.85 -16.96 20.99
C ALA A 6 -29.42 -16.46 21.16
N VAL A 7 -28.47 -17.29 20.82
CA VAL A 7 -27.08 -16.86 20.70
C VAL A 7 -26.97 -16.15 19.37
N THR A 8 -27.11 -14.85 19.41
CA THR A 8 -26.81 -14.00 18.25
C THR A 8 -25.29 -13.90 18.17
N GLY A 9 -24.70 -14.78 17.40
CA GLY A 9 -23.28 -14.68 17.09
C GLY A 9 -23.06 -13.44 16.23
N ILE A 10 -22.45 -12.44 16.80
CA ILE A 10 -22.14 -11.21 16.10
C ILE A 10 -20.80 -11.41 15.40
N LEU A 11 -20.85 -11.62 14.09
CA LEU A 11 -19.66 -11.65 13.24
C LEU A 11 -19.33 -10.23 12.81
N PHE A 12 -18.54 -9.50 13.61
CA PHE A 12 -18.09 -8.15 13.28
C PHE A 12 -16.63 -8.06 12.79
N LEU A 13 -16.00 -9.18 12.47
CA LEU A 13 -14.55 -9.20 12.22
C LEU A 13 -14.11 -9.00 10.77
N LEU A 14 -15.05 -8.87 9.81
CA LEU A 14 -14.70 -8.83 8.39
C LEU A 14 -14.68 -7.43 7.75
N ALA A 15 -15.19 -6.41 8.43
CA ALA A 15 -15.32 -5.08 7.84
C ALA A 15 -14.03 -4.25 7.89
N ALA A 16 -13.16 -4.45 8.89
CA ALA A 16 -11.98 -3.61 9.11
C ALA A 16 -10.90 -3.79 8.02
N GLY A 17 -10.71 -5.01 7.49
CA GLY A 17 -9.71 -5.29 6.46
C GLY A 17 -10.05 -4.68 5.09
N ALA A 18 -11.34 -4.62 4.72
CA ALA A 18 -11.79 -4.05 3.45
C ALA A 18 -11.59 -2.53 3.40
N TRP A 19 -11.80 -1.84 4.50
CA TRP A 19 -11.59 -0.39 4.59
C TRP A 19 -10.11 -0.02 4.44
N ALA A 20 -9.21 -0.76 5.08
CA ALA A 20 -7.78 -0.53 4.99
C ALA A 20 -7.25 -0.74 3.56
N GLN A 21 -7.76 -1.76 2.83
CA GLN A 21 -7.37 -2.02 1.46
C GLN A 21 -7.84 -0.93 0.50
N ASN A 22 -9.07 -0.42 0.65
CA ASN A 22 -9.59 0.67 -0.16
C ASN A 22 -8.80 1.96 0.08
N ASP A 23 -8.48 2.26 1.33
CA ASP A 23 -7.68 3.42 1.70
C ASP A 23 -6.26 3.33 1.10
N ALA A 24 -5.62 2.19 1.19
CA ALA A 24 -4.29 1.95 0.61
C ALA A 24 -4.29 2.14 -0.90
N LYS A 25 -5.27 1.61 -1.60
CA LYS A 25 -5.42 1.79 -3.05
C LYS A 25 -5.59 3.27 -3.40
N ASP A 26 -6.45 3.98 -2.70
CA ASP A 26 -6.72 5.39 -2.96
C ASP A 26 -5.47 6.24 -2.71
N ILE A 27 -4.76 6.00 -1.63
CA ILE A 27 -3.50 6.69 -1.34
C ILE A 27 -2.48 6.41 -2.43
N TYR A 28 -2.32 5.15 -2.82
CA TYR A 28 -1.38 4.77 -3.88
C TYR A 28 -1.70 5.48 -5.20
N LEU A 29 -2.95 5.43 -5.64
CA LEU A 29 -3.36 6.03 -6.90
C LEU A 29 -3.21 7.55 -6.90
N ASN A 30 -3.44 8.20 -5.76
CA ASN A 30 -3.37 9.66 -5.65
C ASN A 30 -1.94 10.19 -5.45
N LYS A 31 -1.08 9.43 -4.78
CA LYS A 31 0.23 9.95 -4.35
C LYS A 31 1.42 9.22 -4.97
N CYS A 32 1.28 7.99 -5.36
CA CYS A 32 2.39 7.14 -5.78
C CYS A 32 2.37 6.83 -7.28
N ALA A 33 1.19 6.66 -7.84
CA ALA A 33 1.02 6.19 -9.22
C ALA A 33 1.54 7.18 -10.27
N VAL A 34 1.64 8.47 -9.96
CA VAL A 34 2.17 9.47 -10.88
C VAL A 34 3.61 9.13 -11.33
N CYS A 35 4.37 8.49 -10.47
CA CYS A 35 5.73 8.01 -10.77
C CYS A 35 5.77 6.50 -10.97
N HIS A 36 5.23 5.74 -10.01
CA HIS A 36 5.30 4.28 -10.03
C HIS A 36 4.35 3.62 -11.03
N GLY A 37 3.33 4.33 -11.48
CA GLY A 37 2.29 3.81 -12.36
C GLY A 37 1.17 3.10 -11.61
N PRO A 38 -0.05 3.07 -12.17
CA PRO A 38 -1.15 2.33 -11.56
C PRO A 38 -0.89 0.82 -11.49
N ASP A 39 -0.04 0.31 -12.36
CA ASP A 39 0.41 -1.08 -12.40
C ASP A 39 1.75 -1.33 -11.68
N GLY A 40 2.37 -0.30 -11.14
CA GLY A 40 3.66 -0.39 -10.46
C GLY A 40 4.87 -0.56 -11.36
N ALA A 41 4.72 -0.45 -12.67
CA ALA A 41 5.81 -0.69 -13.63
C ALA A 41 6.80 0.46 -13.79
N GLY A 42 6.49 1.65 -13.24
CA GLY A 42 7.37 2.80 -13.36
C GLY A 42 7.44 3.40 -14.77
N LYS A 43 6.46 3.10 -15.63
CA LYS A 43 6.48 3.50 -17.04
C LYS A 43 5.70 4.79 -17.35
N THR A 44 5.31 5.54 -16.34
CA THR A 44 4.72 6.87 -16.53
C THR A 44 5.79 7.84 -17.06
N VAL A 45 5.36 9.01 -17.52
CA VAL A 45 6.31 10.04 -17.98
C VAL A 45 7.31 10.38 -16.86
N MET A 46 6.82 10.60 -15.64
CA MET A 46 7.69 10.88 -14.50
C MET A 46 8.52 9.65 -14.09
N GLY A 47 7.94 8.47 -14.14
CA GLY A 47 8.65 7.23 -13.83
C GLY A 47 9.85 6.99 -14.74
N LYS A 48 9.69 7.24 -16.03
CA LYS A 48 10.80 7.14 -16.99
C LYS A 48 11.86 8.21 -16.76
N LYS A 49 11.45 9.43 -16.50
CA LYS A 49 12.35 10.55 -16.23
C LYS A 49 13.20 10.30 -15.00
N LEU A 50 12.61 9.77 -13.93
CA LEU A 50 13.28 9.49 -12.66
C LEU A 50 13.89 8.09 -12.60
N LYS A 51 13.76 7.30 -13.66
CA LYS A 51 14.28 5.93 -13.74
C LYS A 51 13.74 5.03 -12.62
N ILE A 52 12.43 5.10 -12.38
CA ILE A 52 11.75 4.31 -11.37
C ILE A 52 11.74 2.83 -11.78
N ALA A 53 12.15 1.95 -10.88
CA ALA A 53 12.16 0.53 -11.14
C ALA A 53 10.75 -0.07 -11.10
N ASP A 54 10.53 -1.11 -11.89
CA ASP A 54 9.30 -1.90 -11.87
C ASP A 54 9.19 -2.67 -10.55
N ILE A 55 8.00 -2.66 -9.93
CA ILE A 55 7.77 -3.38 -8.67
C ILE A 55 8.11 -4.87 -8.78
N ARG A 56 7.94 -5.46 -9.95
CA ARG A 56 8.24 -6.89 -10.15
C ARG A 56 9.72 -7.20 -9.92
N THR A 57 10.59 -6.25 -10.19
CA THR A 57 12.02 -6.37 -9.88
C THR A 57 12.34 -6.01 -8.42
N LEU A 58 11.59 -5.08 -7.83
CA LEU A 58 11.83 -4.61 -6.46
C LEU A 58 11.46 -5.66 -5.41
N VAL A 59 10.40 -6.44 -5.63
CA VAL A 59 9.97 -7.46 -4.65
C VAL A 59 11.01 -8.56 -4.45
N ASP A 60 11.90 -8.75 -5.41
CA ASP A 60 12.99 -9.72 -5.30
C ASP A 60 14.21 -9.17 -4.56
N LYS A 61 14.31 -7.84 -4.45
CA LYS A 61 15.47 -7.17 -3.84
C LYS A 61 15.17 -6.62 -2.45
N ASP A 62 13.97 -6.09 -2.24
CA ASP A 62 13.63 -5.35 -1.04
C ASP A 62 12.49 -6.04 -0.28
N THR A 63 12.63 -6.08 1.03
CA THR A 63 11.56 -6.55 1.94
C THR A 63 10.48 -5.48 2.10
N ALA A 64 9.32 -5.88 2.62
CA ALA A 64 8.26 -4.94 2.96
C ALA A 64 8.74 -3.87 3.96
N GLU A 65 9.52 -4.27 4.97
CA GLU A 65 10.06 -3.36 5.98
C GLU A 65 11.01 -2.33 5.36
N GLN A 66 11.84 -2.73 4.42
CA GLN A 66 12.73 -1.82 3.70
C GLN A 66 11.93 -0.80 2.88
N MET A 67 10.88 -1.25 2.20
CA MET A 67 10.00 -0.38 1.43
C MET A 67 9.24 0.59 2.34
N ILE A 68 8.77 0.14 3.49
CA ILE A 68 8.13 1.00 4.49
C ILE A 68 9.09 2.11 4.92
N GLY A 69 10.33 1.77 5.21
CA GLY A 69 11.36 2.75 5.55
C GLY A 69 11.59 3.79 4.47
N VAL A 70 11.60 3.38 3.20
CA VAL A 70 11.75 4.29 2.06
C VAL A 70 10.55 5.24 1.96
N VAL A 71 9.33 4.75 2.14
CA VAL A 71 8.13 5.61 2.11
C VAL A 71 8.12 6.60 3.26
N GLU A 72 8.51 6.15 4.46
CA GLU A 72 8.57 7.03 5.64
C GLU A 72 9.60 8.15 5.49
N LYS A 73 10.79 7.81 5.05
CA LYS A 73 11.96 8.71 5.02
C LYS A 73 12.17 9.38 3.67
N GLY A 74 11.56 8.84 2.64
CA GLY A 74 11.81 9.28 1.27
C GLY A 74 13.13 8.77 0.71
N LYS A 75 13.37 9.09 -0.53
CA LYS A 75 14.61 8.80 -1.25
C LYS A 75 14.97 10.01 -2.10
N ALA A 76 15.75 10.90 -1.51
CA ALA A 76 16.16 12.13 -2.17
C ALA A 76 16.96 11.84 -3.43
N PRO A 77 16.84 12.68 -4.47
CA PRO A 77 15.90 13.79 -4.60
C PRO A 77 14.56 13.38 -5.20
N SER A 78 14.38 12.13 -5.60
CA SER A 78 13.30 11.66 -6.47
C SER A 78 11.99 11.37 -5.75
N MET A 79 12.07 10.89 -4.53
CA MET A 79 10.89 10.49 -3.76
C MET A 79 10.83 11.23 -2.43
N LYS A 80 9.71 11.94 -2.18
CA LYS A 80 9.52 12.65 -0.92
C LYS A 80 9.21 11.68 0.22
N ALA A 81 9.43 12.13 1.44
CA ALA A 81 9.08 11.41 2.66
C ALA A 81 7.59 11.56 3.00
N TYR A 82 6.95 10.49 3.40
CA TYR A 82 5.53 10.47 3.78
C TYR A 82 5.28 10.20 5.26
N GLY A 83 6.34 10.02 6.05
CA GLY A 83 6.21 9.65 7.45
C GLY A 83 5.46 10.65 8.33
N LYS A 84 5.44 11.93 7.95
CA LYS A 84 4.69 12.97 8.66
C LYS A 84 3.25 13.11 8.17
N ASP A 85 3.00 12.77 6.91
CA ASP A 85 1.70 12.97 6.26
C ASP A 85 0.78 11.76 6.39
N SER A 86 1.33 10.59 6.65
CA SER A 86 0.60 9.33 6.69
C SER A 86 0.95 8.55 7.95
N SER A 87 -0.04 7.84 8.51
CA SER A 87 0.18 6.98 9.66
C SER A 87 1.03 5.75 9.27
N LYS A 88 1.60 5.08 10.26
CA LYS A 88 2.34 3.84 10.04
C LYS A 88 1.47 2.76 9.38
N ASP A 89 0.22 2.65 9.78
CA ASP A 89 -0.72 1.68 9.21
C ASP A 89 -1.06 2.02 7.77
N GLN A 90 -1.21 3.28 7.44
CA GLN A 90 -1.42 3.73 6.05
C GLN A 90 -0.21 3.41 5.18
N ILE A 91 0.99 3.69 5.64
CA ILE A 91 2.23 3.39 4.91
C ILE A 91 2.39 1.90 4.71
N LYS A 92 2.16 1.10 5.75
CA LYS A 92 2.19 -0.36 5.66
C LYS A 92 1.20 -0.87 4.63
N GLY A 93 -0.02 -0.36 4.65
CA GLY A 93 -1.06 -0.73 3.69
C GLY A 93 -0.70 -0.37 2.26
N VAL A 94 -0.15 0.82 2.03
CA VAL A 94 0.29 1.26 0.70
C VAL A 94 1.43 0.41 0.16
N VAL A 95 2.41 0.08 1.00
CA VAL A 95 3.51 -0.82 0.61
C VAL A 95 2.98 -2.21 0.25
N GLU A 96 2.06 -2.73 1.04
CA GLU A 96 1.42 -4.03 0.76
C GLU A 96 0.67 -3.99 -0.57
N TYR A 97 -0.11 -2.94 -0.81
CA TYR A 97 -0.80 -2.73 -2.08
C TYR A 97 0.18 -2.70 -3.26
N PHE A 98 1.24 -1.90 -3.15
CA PHE A 98 2.28 -1.79 -4.17
C PHE A 98 2.94 -3.14 -4.46
N ARG A 99 3.34 -3.87 -3.43
CA ARG A 99 3.95 -5.20 -3.59
C ARG A 99 3.00 -6.20 -4.26
N ASN A 100 1.71 -6.12 -3.98
CA ASN A 100 0.71 -6.99 -4.59
C ASN A 100 0.52 -6.73 -6.09
N LEU A 101 0.86 -5.54 -6.58
CA LEU A 101 0.85 -5.26 -8.02
C LEU A 101 1.84 -6.15 -8.79
N ALA A 102 2.88 -6.62 -8.15
CA ALA A 102 3.85 -7.52 -8.77
C ALA A 102 3.26 -8.89 -9.14
N LYS A 103 2.09 -9.23 -8.58
CA LYS A 103 1.40 -10.49 -8.85
C LYS A 103 0.44 -10.42 -10.04
N GLN A 104 0.29 -9.28 -10.64
CA GLN A 104 -0.59 -9.06 -11.78
C GLN A 104 0.14 -9.22 -13.11
#